data_ee44e43509feb6c0377b22ac7641c0eb
#
_entry.id   ee44e43509feb6c0377b22ac7641c0eb
#
_cell.length_a   1.000
_cell.length_b   1.000
_cell.length_c   1.000
_cell.angle_alpha   90.00
_cell.angle_beta   90.00
_cell.angle_gamma   90.00
#
_symmetry.space_group_name_H-M   'P 1'
#
loop_
_entity.id
_entity.type
_entity.pdbx_description
1 polymer ?
#
loop_
_entity_poly.entity_id
_entity_poly.type
_entity_poly.pdbx_seq_one_letter_code
_entity_poly.pdbx_strand_id
1 'polypeptide(L)'
;MRLYPAIDIKDGKCVRLKKGLFNEVTVYSDKPYEIAESFEADGAKFIHTVDLDGARGGHSVNSETIKKIVDSVSVPVQLGGGIRTLEDIETVLNLGIYRAIIGTKAVENPDFIRQAIENFGAEHIVVGIDAKNGMVAVEGWEKVSDKTAISLALAMKDIGVKTIVYTDISKDGMLSGPNIEQTKLLSDKTGIDIIASGGMSCMDDLRNVYKACLLYTSDAADE
;
A
#
# COMPACT_ATOMS: atom_id res chain seq x y z
N MET A 1 -14.42 2.75 10.19
CA MET A 1 -13.00 2.48 9.85
C MET A 1 -12.90 1.11 9.19
N ARG A 2 -11.98 0.92 8.27
CA ARG A 2 -11.70 -0.36 7.63
C ARG A 2 -10.22 -0.70 7.87
N LEU A 3 -9.96 -1.91 8.33
CA LEU A 3 -8.61 -2.45 8.45
C LEU A 3 -8.20 -3.12 7.15
N TYR A 4 -6.93 -3.02 6.82
CA TYR A 4 -6.30 -3.63 5.66
C TYR A 4 -5.07 -4.40 6.17
N PRO A 5 -5.24 -5.62 6.70
CA PRO A 5 -4.07 -6.41 7.09
C PRO A 5 -3.18 -6.62 5.88
N ALA A 6 -1.86 -6.52 6.11
CA ALA A 6 -0.89 -6.47 5.04
C ALA A 6 -0.02 -7.73 4.97
N ILE A 7 0.33 -8.13 3.75
CA ILE A 7 1.21 -9.25 3.44
C ILE A 7 2.30 -8.75 2.50
N ASP A 8 3.50 -8.61 3.01
CA ASP A 8 4.69 -8.36 2.20
C ASP A 8 5.20 -9.67 1.61
N ILE A 9 5.42 -9.69 0.29
CA ILE A 9 5.87 -10.87 -0.45
C ILE A 9 7.29 -10.64 -0.95
N LYS A 10 8.19 -11.55 -0.59
CA LYS A 10 9.56 -11.61 -1.09
C LYS A 10 9.97 -13.05 -1.33
N ASP A 11 10.53 -13.35 -2.52
CA ASP A 11 10.92 -14.70 -2.92
C ASP A 11 9.79 -15.74 -2.71
N GLY A 12 8.52 -15.33 -2.97
CA GLY A 12 7.32 -16.16 -2.80
C GLY A 12 6.85 -16.36 -1.36
N LYS A 13 7.46 -15.72 -0.37
CA LYS A 13 7.20 -15.89 1.07
C LYS A 13 6.57 -14.64 1.67
N CYS A 14 5.80 -14.83 2.77
CA CYS A 14 5.37 -13.73 3.62
C CYS A 14 6.54 -13.29 4.50
N VAL A 15 6.91 -12.02 4.38
CA VAL A 15 8.08 -11.48 5.07
C VAL A 15 7.78 -10.12 5.70
N ARG A 16 8.71 -9.64 6.52
CA ARG A 16 8.81 -8.26 6.95
C ARG A 16 10.22 -7.74 6.76
N LEU A 17 10.31 -6.52 6.23
CA LEU A 17 11.56 -5.77 6.18
C LEU A 17 11.67 -4.87 7.40
N LYS A 18 12.81 -4.82 8.05
CA LYS A 18 13.09 -3.82 9.08
C LYS A 18 13.46 -2.49 8.44
N LYS A 19 12.62 -1.45 8.65
CA LYS A 19 12.80 -0.11 8.04
C LYS A 19 12.94 -0.13 6.51
N GLY A 20 12.27 -1.05 5.83
CA GLY A 20 12.37 -1.20 4.38
C GLY A 20 13.72 -1.76 3.87
N LEU A 21 14.62 -2.23 4.76
CA LEU A 21 15.92 -2.72 4.37
C LEU A 21 15.83 -4.15 3.84
N PHE A 22 16.12 -4.35 2.55
CA PHE A 22 16.05 -5.65 1.85
C PHE A 22 17.02 -6.71 2.36
N ASN A 23 18.04 -6.34 3.13
CA ASN A 23 18.99 -7.23 3.79
C ASN A 23 18.61 -7.59 5.23
N GLU A 24 17.58 -6.97 5.79
CA GLU A 24 17.06 -7.27 7.13
C GLU A 24 15.63 -7.82 7.01
N VAL A 25 15.55 -9.11 6.61
CA VAL A 25 14.28 -9.82 6.30
C VAL A 25 13.97 -10.80 7.43
N THR A 26 12.75 -10.74 7.95
CA THR A 26 12.16 -11.79 8.79
C THR A 26 11.12 -12.52 7.96
N VAL A 27 11.23 -13.85 7.87
CA VAL A 27 10.23 -14.70 7.19
C VAL A 27 9.20 -15.15 8.23
N TYR A 28 7.91 -14.90 7.93
CA TYR A 28 6.77 -15.29 8.76
C TYR A 28 6.11 -16.58 8.29
N SER A 29 6.04 -16.76 6.97
CA SER A 29 5.44 -17.96 6.39
C SER A 29 5.99 -18.21 4.97
N ASP A 30 6.16 -19.49 4.64
CA ASP A 30 6.42 -19.93 3.27
C ASP A 30 5.14 -20.02 2.43
N LYS A 31 3.98 -19.75 3.05
CA LYS A 31 2.66 -19.86 2.44
C LYS A 31 1.81 -18.61 2.69
N PRO A 32 2.06 -17.52 1.97
CA PRO A 32 1.34 -16.25 2.17
C PRO A 32 -0.19 -16.37 2.05
N TYR A 33 -0.69 -17.33 1.27
CA TYR A 33 -2.12 -17.57 1.11
C TYR A 33 -2.79 -18.11 2.40
N GLU A 34 -2.09 -18.91 3.24
CA GLU A 34 -2.62 -19.33 4.54
C GLU A 34 -2.75 -18.13 5.51
N ILE A 35 -1.85 -17.14 5.41
CA ILE A 35 -1.96 -15.89 6.16
C ILE A 35 -3.19 -15.09 5.69
N ALA A 36 -3.42 -15.00 4.38
CA ALA A 36 -4.60 -14.32 3.84
C ALA A 36 -5.91 -14.98 4.31
N GLU A 37 -5.99 -16.32 4.31
CA GLU A 37 -7.13 -17.08 4.84
C GLU A 37 -7.36 -16.80 6.32
N SER A 38 -6.28 -16.72 7.12
CA SER A 38 -6.36 -16.39 8.55
C SER A 38 -6.94 -14.99 8.75
N PHE A 39 -6.46 -13.98 8.00
CA PHE A 39 -7.00 -12.63 8.07
C PHE A 39 -8.49 -12.56 7.72
N GLU A 40 -8.92 -13.29 6.69
CA GLU A 40 -10.33 -13.36 6.33
C GLU A 40 -11.16 -14.04 7.44
N ALA A 41 -10.66 -15.14 8.02
CA ALA A 41 -11.30 -15.83 9.12
C ALA A 41 -11.44 -14.95 10.37
N ASP A 42 -10.46 -14.08 10.63
CA ASP A 42 -10.47 -13.07 11.71
C ASP A 42 -11.35 -11.85 11.38
N GLY A 43 -11.97 -11.83 10.21
CA GLY A 43 -12.98 -10.84 9.83
C GLY A 43 -12.47 -9.68 8.99
N ALA A 44 -11.27 -9.75 8.43
CA ALA A 44 -10.79 -8.79 7.46
C ALA A 44 -11.80 -8.63 6.31
N LYS A 45 -11.96 -7.39 5.84
CA LYS A 45 -12.86 -7.05 4.71
C LYS A 45 -12.09 -6.62 3.48
N PHE A 46 -10.78 -6.57 3.59
CA PHE A 46 -9.85 -6.22 2.54
C PHE A 46 -8.46 -6.72 2.94
N ILE A 47 -7.64 -7.11 1.97
CA ILE A 47 -6.24 -7.49 2.22
C ILE A 47 -5.34 -6.57 1.39
N HIS A 48 -4.26 -6.09 2.02
CA HIS A 48 -3.21 -5.33 1.35
C HIS A 48 -2.02 -6.25 1.08
N THR A 49 -1.48 -6.23 -0.14
CA THR A 49 -0.30 -7.02 -0.50
C THR A 49 0.75 -6.15 -1.15
N VAL A 50 2.01 -6.45 -0.90
CA VAL A 50 3.14 -5.77 -1.54
C VAL A 50 4.09 -6.81 -2.15
N ASP A 51 4.32 -6.72 -3.46
CA ASP A 51 5.38 -7.47 -4.14
C ASP A 51 6.69 -6.70 -4.00
N LEU A 52 7.49 -7.05 -2.97
CA LEU A 52 8.76 -6.38 -2.67
C LEU A 52 9.79 -6.61 -3.77
N ASP A 53 9.82 -7.79 -4.40
CA ASP A 53 10.71 -8.08 -5.52
C ASP A 53 10.32 -7.26 -6.74
N GLY A 54 9.00 -7.13 -6.99
CA GLY A 54 8.45 -6.26 -8.03
C GLY A 54 8.76 -4.79 -7.79
N ALA A 55 8.64 -4.32 -6.56
CA ALA A 55 8.97 -2.94 -6.20
C ALA A 55 10.43 -2.58 -6.57
N ARG A 56 11.36 -3.51 -6.36
CA ARG A 56 12.77 -3.35 -6.68
C ARG A 56 13.08 -3.61 -8.16
N GLY A 57 12.52 -4.69 -8.71
CA GLY A 57 12.76 -5.12 -10.11
C GLY A 57 12.00 -4.33 -11.16
N GLY A 58 10.93 -3.63 -10.77
CA GLY A 58 10.13 -2.80 -11.67
C GLY A 58 9.05 -3.52 -12.47
N HIS A 59 8.79 -4.77 -12.15
CA HIS A 59 7.68 -5.59 -12.68
C HIS A 59 7.34 -6.66 -11.65
N SER A 60 6.09 -7.12 -11.63
CA SER A 60 5.66 -8.16 -10.68
C SER A 60 6.44 -9.46 -10.92
N VAL A 61 7.02 -10.00 -9.85
CA VAL A 61 7.83 -11.24 -9.87
C VAL A 61 7.09 -12.39 -9.20
N ASN A 62 6.23 -12.09 -8.21
CA ASN A 62 5.55 -13.08 -7.38
C ASN A 62 4.13 -13.43 -7.86
N SER A 63 3.84 -13.37 -9.17
CA SER A 63 2.50 -13.53 -9.74
C SER A 63 1.80 -14.83 -9.34
N GLU A 64 2.53 -15.96 -9.26
CA GLU A 64 1.95 -17.24 -8.80
C GLU A 64 1.51 -17.18 -7.32
N THR A 65 2.31 -16.58 -6.47
CA THR A 65 2.00 -16.42 -5.04
C THR A 65 0.82 -15.47 -4.85
N ILE A 66 0.81 -14.35 -5.58
CA ILE A 66 -0.29 -13.38 -5.58
C ILE A 66 -1.58 -14.05 -6.05
N LYS A 67 -1.52 -14.84 -7.13
CA LYS A 67 -2.69 -15.59 -7.61
C LYS A 67 -3.24 -16.56 -6.56
N LYS A 68 -2.37 -17.29 -5.85
CA LYS A 68 -2.78 -18.18 -4.75
C LYS A 68 -3.46 -17.41 -3.62
N ILE A 69 -2.96 -16.23 -3.25
CA ILE A 69 -3.61 -15.37 -2.25
C ILE A 69 -5.01 -14.99 -2.72
N VAL A 70 -5.15 -14.47 -3.95
CA VAL A 70 -6.44 -14.07 -4.49
C VAL A 70 -7.44 -15.22 -4.55
N ASP A 71 -6.97 -16.42 -4.95
CA ASP A 71 -7.83 -17.60 -5.07
C ASP A 71 -8.24 -18.20 -3.71
N SER A 72 -7.50 -17.89 -2.64
CA SER A 72 -7.75 -18.45 -1.31
C SER A 72 -8.77 -17.68 -0.47
N VAL A 73 -9.10 -16.44 -0.87
CA VAL A 73 -9.99 -15.55 -0.12
C VAL A 73 -11.13 -15.01 -0.96
N SER A 74 -12.25 -14.65 -0.31
CA SER A 74 -13.39 -14.01 -0.97
C SER A 74 -13.37 -12.48 -0.84
N VAL A 75 -12.56 -11.95 0.07
CA VAL A 75 -12.42 -10.50 0.26
C VAL A 75 -11.52 -9.88 -0.80
N PRO A 76 -11.76 -8.62 -1.20
CA PRO A 76 -10.93 -7.96 -2.20
C PRO A 76 -9.49 -7.77 -1.71
N VAL A 77 -8.54 -7.97 -2.64
CA VAL A 77 -7.11 -7.80 -2.41
C VAL A 77 -6.61 -6.59 -3.19
N GLN A 78 -5.77 -5.75 -2.57
CA GLN A 78 -5.04 -4.68 -3.26
C GLN A 78 -3.55 -5.02 -3.28
N LEU A 79 -2.88 -4.65 -4.38
CA LEU A 79 -1.48 -4.99 -4.63
C LEU A 79 -0.67 -3.75 -4.97
N GLY A 80 0.45 -3.57 -4.29
CA GLY A 80 1.53 -2.65 -4.63
C GLY A 80 2.82 -3.40 -5.01
N GLY A 81 3.76 -2.66 -5.61
CA GLY A 81 5.07 -3.21 -5.99
C GLY A 81 5.20 -3.52 -7.49
N GLY A 82 6.07 -2.79 -8.18
CA GLY A 82 6.45 -3.05 -9.56
C GLY A 82 5.48 -2.59 -10.66
N ILE A 83 4.38 -1.93 -10.34
CA ILE A 83 3.37 -1.48 -11.32
C ILE A 83 3.83 -0.15 -11.95
N ARG A 84 4.22 -0.18 -13.22
CA ARG A 84 4.80 0.99 -13.93
C ARG A 84 4.19 1.26 -15.32
N THR A 85 3.47 0.30 -15.90
CA THR A 85 2.81 0.42 -17.21
C THR A 85 1.31 0.08 -17.11
N LEU A 86 0.53 0.43 -18.15
CA LEU A 86 -0.89 0.04 -18.21
C LEU A 86 -1.02 -1.49 -18.34
N GLU A 87 -0.07 -2.15 -18.99
CA GLU A 87 -0.01 -3.60 -19.11
C GLU A 87 0.22 -4.28 -17.77
N ASP A 88 1.04 -3.66 -16.86
CA ASP A 88 1.20 -4.17 -15.50
C ASP A 88 -0.12 -4.09 -14.75
N ILE A 89 -0.86 -2.97 -14.88
CA ILE A 89 -2.17 -2.80 -14.24
C ILE A 89 -3.13 -3.87 -14.76
N GLU A 90 -3.25 -4.02 -16.08
CA GLU A 90 -4.12 -5.02 -16.69
C GLU A 90 -3.76 -6.43 -16.22
N THR A 91 -2.47 -6.75 -16.16
CA THR A 91 -1.97 -8.05 -15.71
C THR A 91 -2.41 -8.34 -14.28
N VAL A 92 -2.20 -7.41 -13.34
CA VAL A 92 -2.56 -7.65 -11.94
C VAL A 92 -4.08 -7.69 -11.73
N LEU A 93 -4.85 -6.88 -12.45
CA LEU A 93 -6.32 -6.94 -12.40
C LEU A 93 -6.84 -8.28 -12.96
N ASN A 94 -6.24 -8.81 -14.04
CA ASN A 94 -6.57 -10.12 -14.61
C ASN A 94 -6.20 -11.29 -13.70
N LEU A 95 -5.24 -11.13 -12.76
CA LEU A 95 -5.00 -12.11 -11.70
C LEU A 95 -6.12 -12.15 -10.65
N GLY A 96 -7.03 -11.16 -10.65
CA GLY A 96 -8.13 -11.03 -9.70
C GLY A 96 -7.85 -10.00 -8.59
N ILE A 97 -6.76 -9.24 -8.66
CA ILE A 97 -6.51 -8.11 -7.77
C ILE A 97 -7.59 -7.05 -7.99
N TYR A 98 -8.20 -6.57 -6.90
CA TYR A 98 -9.25 -5.58 -6.96
C TYR A 98 -8.72 -4.16 -7.17
N ARG A 99 -7.55 -3.82 -6.59
CA ARG A 99 -6.92 -2.49 -6.72
C ARG A 99 -5.43 -2.61 -6.98
N ALA A 100 -4.93 -1.87 -7.97
CA ALA A 100 -3.51 -1.66 -8.24
C ALA A 100 -3.03 -0.40 -7.50
N ILE A 101 -1.95 -0.52 -6.73
CA ILE A 101 -1.34 0.60 -5.98
C ILE A 101 -0.11 1.06 -6.75
N ILE A 102 -0.10 2.33 -7.15
CA ILE A 102 0.94 2.94 -7.97
C ILE A 102 1.68 3.97 -7.14
N GLY A 103 2.96 3.75 -6.89
CA GLY A 103 3.83 4.63 -6.10
C GLY A 103 4.68 5.56 -7.00
N THR A 104 5.94 5.20 -7.21
CA THR A 104 6.95 6.00 -7.93
C THR A 104 6.43 6.60 -9.25
N LYS A 105 5.69 5.82 -10.03
CA LYS A 105 5.16 6.28 -11.33
C LYS A 105 4.17 7.42 -11.22
N ALA A 106 3.39 7.51 -10.13
CA ALA A 106 2.48 8.62 -9.88
C ALA A 106 3.24 9.95 -9.62
N VAL A 107 4.43 9.85 -9.03
CA VAL A 107 5.30 11.02 -8.78
C VAL A 107 5.96 11.50 -10.07
N GLU A 108 6.46 10.57 -10.88
CA GLU A 108 7.18 10.85 -12.12
C GLU A 108 6.27 11.35 -13.24
N ASN A 109 5.11 10.74 -13.37
CA ASN A 109 4.18 10.99 -14.48
C ASN A 109 2.70 10.96 -13.99
N PRO A 110 2.17 12.08 -13.49
CA PRO A 110 0.77 12.16 -13.08
C PRO A 110 -0.24 11.82 -14.19
N ASP A 111 0.07 12.10 -15.47
CA ASP A 111 -0.83 11.76 -16.57
C ASP A 111 -0.99 10.25 -16.77
N PHE A 112 -0.01 9.46 -16.34
CA PHE A 112 -0.15 7.99 -16.29
C PHE A 112 -1.32 7.57 -15.38
N ILE A 113 -1.50 8.24 -14.22
CA ILE A 113 -2.63 7.96 -13.32
C ILE A 113 -3.96 8.32 -13.96
N ARG A 114 -4.02 9.42 -14.73
CA ARG A 114 -5.22 9.78 -15.50
C ARG A 114 -5.58 8.68 -16.50
N GLN A 115 -4.61 8.23 -17.30
CA GLN A 115 -4.80 7.14 -18.26
C GLN A 115 -5.23 5.83 -17.57
N ALA A 116 -4.63 5.51 -16.41
CA ALA A 116 -5.00 4.33 -15.64
C ALA A 116 -6.46 4.40 -15.17
N ILE A 117 -6.90 5.55 -14.67
CA ILE A 117 -8.29 5.77 -14.24
C ILE A 117 -9.25 5.68 -15.44
N GLU A 118 -8.91 6.27 -16.59
CA GLU A 118 -9.73 6.23 -17.80
C GLU A 118 -9.88 4.82 -18.34
N ASN A 119 -8.86 3.97 -18.27
CA ASN A 119 -8.89 2.60 -18.79
C ASN A 119 -9.52 1.60 -17.82
N PHE A 120 -9.28 1.74 -16.52
CA PHE A 120 -9.60 0.70 -15.52
C PHE A 120 -10.62 1.13 -14.46
N GLY A 121 -10.95 2.43 -14.39
CA GLY A 121 -11.85 2.97 -13.37
C GLY A 121 -11.11 3.43 -12.10
N ALA A 122 -11.58 4.52 -11.50
CA ALA A 122 -10.95 5.12 -10.31
C ALA A 122 -11.04 4.23 -9.06
N GLU A 123 -11.95 3.27 -9.02
CA GLU A 123 -12.11 2.30 -7.93
C GLU A 123 -11.02 1.24 -7.90
N HIS A 124 -10.36 1.00 -9.04
CA HIS A 124 -9.28 0.02 -9.18
C HIS A 124 -7.88 0.63 -9.08
N ILE A 125 -7.78 1.97 -9.06
CA ILE A 125 -6.49 2.67 -9.02
C ILE A 125 -6.31 3.34 -7.65
N VAL A 126 -5.23 3.00 -6.98
CA VAL A 126 -4.79 3.59 -5.71
C VAL A 126 -3.43 4.22 -5.91
N VAL A 127 -3.19 5.36 -5.31
CA VAL A 127 -1.85 5.97 -5.31
C VAL A 127 -1.17 5.72 -3.97
N GLY A 128 0.05 5.17 -4.02
CA GLY A 128 0.93 5.05 -2.85
C GLY A 128 1.77 6.32 -2.70
N ILE A 129 1.71 6.95 -1.54
CA ILE A 129 2.55 8.10 -1.17
C ILE A 129 3.36 7.71 0.05
N ASP A 130 4.61 7.35 -0.18
CA ASP A 130 5.57 7.10 0.88
C ASP A 130 6.32 8.40 1.16
N ALA A 131 6.39 8.85 2.42
CA ALA A 131 6.98 10.13 2.74
C ALA A 131 7.91 10.06 3.95
N LYS A 132 8.95 10.89 3.91
CA LYS A 132 9.85 11.14 5.03
C LYS A 132 9.85 12.63 5.34
N ASN A 133 9.47 12.97 6.57
CA ASN A 133 9.35 14.39 6.96
C ASN A 133 8.47 15.20 6.00
N GLY A 134 7.38 14.61 5.49
CA GLY A 134 6.46 15.24 4.56
C GLY A 134 6.91 15.31 3.09
N MET A 135 8.13 14.91 2.78
CA MET A 135 8.67 14.84 1.41
C MET A 135 8.49 13.43 0.84
N VAL A 136 8.03 13.33 -0.41
CA VAL A 136 7.74 12.05 -1.05
C VAL A 136 9.02 11.29 -1.36
N ALA A 137 9.06 10.01 -0.96
CA ALA A 137 10.11 9.06 -1.30
C ALA A 137 9.70 8.22 -2.52
N VAL A 138 10.67 7.83 -3.31
CA VAL A 138 10.52 7.05 -4.55
C VAL A 138 11.58 5.94 -4.63
N GLU A 139 11.45 5.04 -5.62
CA GLU A 139 12.41 3.98 -5.89
C GLU A 139 12.64 3.07 -4.66
N GLY A 140 11.55 2.61 -4.01
CA GLY A 140 11.67 1.74 -2.81
C GLY A 140 12.32 2.46 -1.63
N TRP A 141 12.05 3.77 -1.47
CA TRP A 141 12.52 4.67 -0.41
C TRP A 141 14.00 5.07 -0.51
N GLU A 142 14.67 4.73 -1.62
CA GLU A 142 16.08 5.03 -1.82
C GLU A 142 16.33 6.52 -2.11
N LYS A 143 15.32 7.20 -2.68
CA LYS A 143 15.42 8.63 -3.02
C LYS A 143 14.26 9.42 -2.43
N VAL A 144 14.54 10.67 -2.05
CA VAL A 144 13.52 11.66 -1.66
C VAL A 144 13.36 12.64 -2.83
N SER A 145 12.12 12.83 -3.27
CA SER A 145 11.80 13.80 -4.34
C SER A 145 11.71 15.21 -3.78
N ASP A 146 11.56 16.19 -4.68
CA ASP A 146 11.31 17.60 -4.36
C ASP A 146 9.83 17.90 -4.09
N LYS A 147 8.95 16.89 -4.19
CA LYS A 147 7.50 17.04 -3.98
C LYS A 147 7.13 16.75 -2.54
N THR A 148 6.23 17.57 -1.98
CA THR A 148 5.60 17.24 -0.71
C THR A 148 4.45 16.25 -0.89
N ALA A 149 4.17 15.42 0.14
CA ALA A 149 3.03 14.50 0.12
C ALA A 149 1.71 15.25 -0.15
N ILE A 150 1.54 16.43 0.41
CA ILE A 150 0.34 17.28 0.21
C ILE A 150 0.23 17.74 -1.24
N SER A 151 1.31 18.23 -1.85
CA SER A 151 1.27 18.70 -3.23
C SER A 151 0.94 17.58 -4.21
N LEU A 152 1.50 16.40 -3.99
CA LEU A 152 1.19 15.21 -4.79
C LEU A 152 -0.26 14.77 -4.60
N ALA A 153 -0.74 14.70 -3.35
CA ALA A 153 -2.11 14.29 -3.05
C ALA A 153 -3.16 15.25 -3.66
N LEU A 154 -2.90 16.55 -3.67
CA LEU A 154 -3.75 17.55 -4.36
C LEU A 154 -3.77 17.34 -5.87
N ALA A 155 -2.62 17.09 -6.48
CA ALA A 155 -2.55 16.76 -7.90
C ALA A 155 -3.32 15.47 -8.23
N MET A 156 -3.25 14.46 -7.35
CA MET A 156 -4.02 13.22 -7.51
C MET A 156 -5.53 13.43 -7.36
N LYS A 157 -5.96 14.32 -6.46
CA LYS A 157 -7.36 14.74 -6.35
C LYS A 157 -7.88 15.32 -7.67
N ASP A 158 -7.11 16.24 -8.27
CA ASP A 158 -7.50 16.89 -9.52
C ASP A 158 -7.61 15.91 -10.71
N ILE A 159 -6.87 14.81 -10.64
CA ILE A 159 -6.94 13.71 -11.62
C ILE A 159 -8.16 12.80 -11.37
N GLY A 160 -8.72 12.78 -10.17
CA GLY A 160 -9.88 11.96 -9.81
C GLY A 160 -9.55 10.68 -9.02
N VAL A 161 -8.35 10.60 -8.42
CA VAL A 161 -7.98 9.51 -7.50
C VAL A 161 -8.92 9.52 -6.30
N LYS A 162 -9.44 8.35 -5.93
CA LYS A 162 -10.37 8.17 -4.81
C LYS A 162 -9.72 7.67 -3.54
N THR A 163 -8.60 6.95 -3.66
CA THR A 163 -7.93 6.34 -2.50
C THR A 163 -6.42 6.54 -2.60
N ILE A 164 -5.81 6.92 -1.48
CA ILE A 164 -4.36 7.03 -1.33
C ILE A 164 -3.93 6.16 -0.14
N VAL A 165 -2.88 5.35 -0.31
CA VAL A 165 -2.13 4.76 0.80
C VAL A 165 -1.01 5.72 1.16
N TYR A 166 -1.02 6.23 2.40
CA TYR A 166 0.02 7.15 2.88
C TYR A 166 0.88 6.45 3.92
N THR A 167 2.17 6.27 3.62
CA THR A 167 3.15 5.67 4.53
C THR A 167 4.11 6.75 5.05
N ASP A 168 4.18 6.92 6.37
CA ASP A 168 5.31 7.62 6.97
C ASP A 168 6.46 6.61 7.16
N ILE A 169 7.45 6.65 6.26
CA ILE A 169 8.56 5.69 6.26
C ILE A 169 9.47 5.82 7.49
N SER A 170 9.41 6.92 8.23
CA SER A 170 10.13 7.08 9.49
C SER A 170 9.49 6.31 10.64
N LYS A 171 8.21 5.93 10.48
CA LYS A 171 7.41 5.16 11.44
C LYS A 171 7.35 3.69 11.09
N ASP A 172 7.52 3.34 9.80
CA ASP A 172 7.36 1.97 9.32
C ASP A 172 8.37 1.02 9.99
N GLY A 173 7.88 -0.10 10.49
CA GLY A 173 8.66 -1.09 11.25
C GLY A 173 9.21 -0.61 12.60
N MET A 174 8.75 0.54 13.12
CA MET A 174 9.26 1.12 14.37
C MET A 174 8.35 0.88 15.57
N LEU A 175 7.11 0.40 15.35
CA LEU A 175 6.10 0.18 16.42
C LEU A 175 5.92 1.42 17.32
N SER A 176 5.94 2.62 16.72
CA SER A 176 5.93 3.91 17.44
C SER A 176 4.64 4.71 17.25
N GLY A 177 3.60 4.04 16.77
CA GLY A 177 2.33 4.66 16.38
C GLY A 177 2.39 5.32 15.00
N PRO A 178 1.25 5.36 14.26
CA PRO A 178 1.15 5.97 12.94
C PRO A 178 1.23 7.50 13.02
N ASN A 179 1.54 8.13 11.89
CA ASN A 179 1.52 9.59 11.77
C ASN A 179 0.10 10.11 11.51
N ILE A 180 -0.71 10.16 12.58
CA ILE A 180 -2.12 10.56 12.51
C ILE A 180 -2.27 12.00 12.01
N GLU A 181 -1.39 12.90 12.44
CA GLU A 181 -1.46 14.32 12.10
C GLU A 181 -1.30 14.54 10.59
N GLN A 182 -0.26 13.99 9.99
CA GLN A 182 -0.03 14.12 8.55
C GLN A 182 -1.10 13.39 7.73
N THR A 183 -1.52 12.21 8.17
CA THR A 183 -2.59 11.44 7.50
C THR A 183 -3.89 12.23 7.50
N LYS A 184 -4.26 12.81 8.67
CA LYS A 184 -5.46 13.64 8.79
C LYS A 184 -5.35 14.90 7.94
N LEU A 185 -4.20 15.56 7.93
CA LEU A 185 -3.97 16.75 7.11
C LEU A 185 -4.18 16.47 5.61
N LEU A 186 -3.69 15.32 5.12
CA LEU A 186 -3.93 14.89 3.74
C LEU A 186 -5.42 14.68 3.47
N SER A 187 -6.12 13.98 4.34
CA SER A 187 -7.56 13.74 4.20
C SER A 187 -8.35 15.04 4.20
N ASP A 188 -8.11 15.94 5.16
CA ASP A 188 -8.80 17.23 5.28
C ASP A 188 -8.56 18.15 4.05
N LYS A 189 -7.33 18.13 3.50
CA LYS A 189 -6.98 18.99 2.35
C LYS A 189 -7.51 18.46 1.03
N THR A 190 -7.58 17.13 0.88
CA THR A 190 -7.93 16.52 -0.40
C THR A 190 -9.37 16.04 -0.45
N GLY A 191 -9.94 15.59 0.65
CA GLY A 191 -11.22 14.86 0.69
C GLY A 191 -11.14 13.46 0.08
N ILE A 192 -9.92 12.96 -0.19
CA ILE A 192 -9.67 11.60 -0.67
C ILE A 192 -9.68 10.64 0.53
N ASP A 193 -10.09 9.40 0.32
CA ASP A 193 -9.94 8.32 1.30
C ASP A 193 -8.45 8.03 1.51
N ILE A 194 -7.93 8.33 2.70
CA ILE A 194 -6.54 8.07 3.05
C ILE A 194 -6.43 6.82 3.90
N ILE A 195 -5.65 5.86 3.44
CA ILE A 195 -5.27 4.68 4.19
C ILE A 195 -3.95 4.99 4.89
N ALA A 196 -3.97 5.09 6.23
CA ALA A 196 -2.77 5.30 7.03
C ALA A 196 -1.91 4.03 7.03
N SER A 197 -0.60 4.18 6.85
CA SER A 197 0.36 3.09 6.81
C SER A 197 1.64 3.45 7.56
N GLY A 198 2.27 2.43 8.17
CA GLY A 198 3.51 2.54 8.94
C GLY A 198 3.32 2.88 10.42
N GLY A 199 3.99 2.11 11.30
CA GLY A 199 4.16 2.42 12.72
C GLY A 199 3.08 1.91 13.66
N MET A 200 2.04 1.24 13.19
CA MET A 200 1.02 0.66 14.06
C MET A 200 1.64 -0.36 15.01
N SER A 201 1.24 -0.35 16.28
CA SER A 201 1.87 -1.17 17.31
C SER A 201 0.91 -1.77 18.32
N CYS A 202 -0.28 -1.19 18.48
CA CYS A 202 -1.23 -1.64 19.48
C CYS A 202 -2.66 -1.17 19.19
N MET A 203 -3.61 -1.74 19.93
CA MET A 203 -5.04 -1.39 19.83
C MET A 203 -5.34 0.08 20.10
N ASP A 204 -4.51 0.77 20.89
CA ASP A 204 -4.73 2.20 21.14
C ASP A 204 -4.37 3.06 19.92
N ASP A 205 -3.40 2.63 19.11
CA ASP A 205 -3.11 3.27 17.84
C ASP A 205 -4.31 3.15 16.89
N LEU A 206 -4.93 1.97 16.78
CA LEU A 206 -6.17 1.77 16.01
C LEU A 206 -7.31 2.68 16.52
N ARG A 207 -7.50 2.76 17.82
CA ARG A 207 -8.51 3.67 18.44
C ARG A 207 -8.24 5.13 18.11
N ASN A 208 -6.98 5.54 18.09
CA ASN A 208 -6.58 6.91 17.77
C ASN A 208 -6.81 7.23 16.28
N VAL A 209 -6.47 6.31 15.37
CA VAL A 209 -6.78 6.42 13.94
C VAL A 209 -8.29 6.47 13.73
N TYR A 210 -9.06 5.62 14.41
CA TYR A 210 -10.52 5.64 14.33
C TYR A 210 -11.13 6.98 14.78
N LYS A 211 -10.65 7.55 15.89
CA LYS A 211 -11.08 8.88 16.35
C LYS A 211 -10.74 10.00 15.36
N ALA A 212 -9.68 9.84 14.60
CA ALA A 212 -9.30 10.77 13.53
C ALA A 212 -10.11 10.58 12.24
N CYS A 213 -11.03 9.60 12.17
CA CYS A 213 -11.86 9.25 11.01
C CYS A 213 -11.04 8.86 9.76
N LEU A 214 -9.96 8.11 9.96
CA LEU A 214 -9.08 7.66 8.89
C LEU A 214 -9.30 6.18 8.55
N LEU A 215 -8.97 5.78 7.33
CA LEU A 215 -8.76 4.38 6.92
C LEU A 215 -7.35 3.94 7.34
N TYR A 216 -7.12 2.62 7.48
CA TYR A 216 -5.85 2.13 7.98
C TYR A 216 -5.42 0.80 7.34
N THR A 217 -4.10 0.65 7.09
CA THR A 217 -3.45 -0.64 6.83
C THR A 217 -2.60 -1.05 8.04
N SER A 218 -2.64 -2.32 8.40
CA SER A 218 -1.77 -2.96 9.39
C SER A 218 -0.96 -4.06 8.71
N ASP A 219 0.31 -4.10 8.98
CA ASP A 219 1.17 -5.20 8.57
C ASP A 219 0.98 -6.38 9.53
N ALA A 220 0.93 -7.61 9.01
CA ALA A 220 0.70 -8.84 9.78
C ALA A 220 1.73 -9.07 10.90
N ALA A 221 2.86 -8.39 10.83
CA ALA A 221 3.93 -8.48 11.81
C ALA A 221 3.79 -7.53 13.01
N ASP A 222 2.81 -6.63 13.01
CA ASP A 222 2.61 -5.64 14.07
C ASP A 222 1.57 -6.11 15.12
N GLU A 223 0.99 -7.31 14.95
CA GLU A 223 0.07 -7.97 15.87
C GLU A 223 0.74 -9.19 16.54
#